data_aeae63262e00a988b2e81a191f4129e5
#
_entry.id   aeae63262e00a988b2e81a191f4129e5
#
_cell.length_a   1.000
_cell.length_b   1.000
_cell.length_c   1.000
_cell.angle_alpha   90.00
_cell.angle_beta   90.00
_cell.angle_gamma   90.00
#
_symmetry.space_group_name_H-M   'P 1'
#
loop_
_entity.id
_entity.type
_entity.pdbx_description
1 polymer ?
#
loop_
_entity_poly.entity_id
_entity_poly.type
_entity_poly.pdbx_seq_one_letter_code
_entity_poly.pdbx_strand_id
1 'polypeptide(L)'
;VDILGAIAIIILPSISFGRKIKRKMQPLLKAIEKTKDQDLEYEVSYSGIKELDDCIVSIDDMRSALKTSLEQQWKMEQDKNRQMSALAHDIKTPLTVVRGNSELLAETELTKQQRINVRYITDSALQIQDYVQKLIDVTKSMDDGQNIMEEVATEKIVSDIRKQAAGLAEVYGIK
;
A
#
# COMPACT_ATOMS: atom_id res chain seq x y z
N VAL A 1 -33.95 34.71 -53.67
CA VAL A 1 -33.48 34.35 -52.34
C VAL A 1 -31.99 34.16 -52.45
N ASP A 2 -31.20 35.10 -51.88
CA ASP A 2 -29.75 35.08 -52.01
C ASP A 2 -29.17 33.81 -51.41
N ILE A 3 -28.31 33.13 -52.16
CA ILE A 3 -27.65 31.88 -51.75
C ILE A 3 -26.98 32.04 -50.38
N LEU A 4 -26.45 33.20 -50.09
CA LEU A 4 -25.87 33.58 -48.78
C LEU A 4 -26.90 33.52 -47.65
N GLY A 5 -28.13 33.96 -47.88
CA GLY A 5 -29.22 33.89 -46.90
C GLY A 5 -29.63 32.44 -46.57
N ALA A 6 -29.73 31.59 -47.60
CA ALA A 6 -30.06 30.18 -47.44
C ALA A 6 -28.94 29.42 -46.64
N ILE A 7 -27.68 29.72 -46.90
CA ILE A 7 -26.54 29.18 -46.17
C ILE A 7 -26.56 29.60 -44.71
N ALA A 8 -26.83 30.89 -44.40
CA ALA A 8 -26.91 31.41 -43.04
C ALA A 8 -28.05 30.76 -42.23
N ILE A 9 -29.20 30.49 -42.83
CA ILE A 9 -30.35 29.83 -42.20
C ILE A 9 -30.03 28.40 -41.77
N ILE A 10 -29.14 27.72 -42.46
CA ILE A 10 -28.74 26.33 -42.13
C ILE A 10 -27.57 26.32 -41.13
N ILE A 11 -26.57 27.19 -41.33
CA ILE A 11 -25.33 27.16 -40.51
C ILE A 11 -25.57 27.66 -39.09
N LEU A 12 -26.35 28.75 -38.90
CA LEU A 12 -26.56 29.33 -37.56
C LEU A 12 -27.26 28.35 -36.59
N PRO A 13 -28.36 27.67 -36.98
CA PRO A 13 -28.99 26.66 -36.11
C PRO A 13 -28.07 25.44 -35.84
N SER A 14 -27.30 25.02 -36.84
CA SER A 14 -26.36 23.88 -36.69
C SER A 14 -25.29 24.19 -35.67
N ILE A 15 -24.69 25.38 -35.69
CA ILE A 15 -23.69 25.80 -34.69
C ILE A 15 -24.33 25.93 -33.31
N SER A 16 -25.53 26.50 -33.21
CA SER A 16 -26.27 26.67 -31.96
C SER A 16 -26.60 25.29 -31.35
N PHE A 17 -27.05 24.36 -32.17
CA PHE A 17 -27.37 23.00 -31.77
C PHE A 17 -26.11 22.23 -31.30
N GLY A 18 -24.99 22.33 -32.02
CA GLY A 18 -23.72 21.75 -31.63
C GLY A 18 -23.21 22.26 -30.28
N ARG A 19 -23.31 23.58 -30.05
CA ARG A 19 -22.97 24.18 -28.76
C ARG A 19 -23.87 23.69 -27.61
N LYS A 20 -25.17 23.56 -27.88
CA LYS A 20 -26.14 23.02 -26.91
C LYS A 20 -25.83 21.58 -26.51
N ILE A 21 -25.54 20.70 -27.50
CA ILE A 21 -25.15 19.33 -27.24
C ILE A 21 -23.85 19.29 -26.45
N LYS A 22 -22.80 20.00 -26.87
CA LYS A 22 -21.53 20.07 -26.16
C LYS A 22 -21.72 20.46 -24.68
N ARG A 23 -22.55 21.48 -24.40
CA ARG A 23 -22.87 21.89 -23.04
C ARG A 23 -23.57 20.80 -22.23
N LYS A 24 -24.46 20.03 -22.86
CA LYS A 24 -25.20 18.95 -22.23
C LYS A 24 -24.34 17.68 -21.98
N MET A 25 -23.26 17.50 -22.74
CA MET A 25 -22.28 16.44 -22.52
C MET A 25 -21.25 16.74 -21.43
N GLN A 26 -21.10 18.01 -21.02
CA GLN A 26 -20.08 18.41 -20.02
C GLN A 26 -20.21 17.65 -18.69
N PRO A 27 -21.41 17.45 -18.09
CA PRO A 27 -21.55 16.67 -16.86
C PRO A 27 -21.01 15.25 -16.99
N LEU A 28 -21.32 14.56 -18.10
CA LEU A 28 -20.84 13.20 -18.37
C LEU A 28 -19.31 13.15 -18.48
N LEU A 29 -18.72 14.07 -19.27
CA LEU A 29 -17.26 14.13 -19.44
C LEU A 29 -16.57 14.43 -18.12
N LYS A 30 -17.12 15.35 -17.31
CA LYS A 30 -16.59 15.68 -15.99
C LYS A 30 -16.66 14.48 -15.03
N ALA A 31 -17.74 13.70 -15.05
CA ALA A 31 -17.87 12.50 -14.23
C ALA A 31 -16.81 11.46 -14.59
N ILE A 32 -16.58 11.24 -15.89
CA ILE A 32 -15.55 10.33 -16.39
C ILE A 32 -14.15 10.79 -15.96
N GLU A 33 -13.83 12.09 -16.16
CA GLU A 33 -12.54 12.67 -15.83
C GLU A 33 -12.24 12.56 -14.33
N LYS A 34 -13.19 12.95 -13.49
CA LYS A 34 -13.07 12.84 -12.03
C LYS A 34 -12.85 11.39 -11.56
N THR A 35 -13.63 10.46 -12.09
CA THR A 35 -13.47 9.04 -11.76
C THR A 35 -12.11 8.49 -12.23
N LYS A 36 -11.63 8.90 -13.41
CA LYS A 36 -10.32 8.55 -13.92
C LYS A 36 -9.18 9.07 -13.01
N ASP A 37 -9.31 10.29 -12.50
CA ASP A 37 -8.32 10.92 -11.63
C ASP A 37 -8.43 10.46 -10.17
N GLN A 38 -9.27 9.43 -9.91
CA GLN A 38 -9.52 8.87 -8.58
C GLN A 38 -10.10 9.86 -7.56
N ASP A 39 -10.64 10.99 -8.05
CA ASP A 39 -11.44 11.90 -7.23
C ASP A 39 -12.85 11.31 -7.11
N LEU A 40 -13.07 10.53 -6.07
CA LEU A 40 -14.33 9.82 -5.84
C LEU A 40 -15.33 10.62 -4.96
N GLU A 41 -14.97 11.83 -4.53
CA GLU A 41 -15.78 12.66 -3.63
C GLU A 41 -16.55 13.78 -4.36
N TYR A 42 -16.63 13.75 -5.70
CA TYR A 42 -17.34 14.78 -6.45
C TYR A 42 -18.86 14.58 -6.44
N GLU A 43 -19.60 15.69 -6.53
CA GLU A 43 -21.05 15.67 -6.73
C GLU A 43 -21.40 15.47 -8.20
N VAL A 44 -22.33 14.56 -8.44
CA VAL A 44 -22.81 14.22 -9.78
C VAL A 44 -23.81 15.27 -10.26
N SER A 45 -23.60 15.79 -11.48
CA SER A 45 -24.49 16.73 -12.14
C SER A 45 -25.16 16.06 -13.33
N TYR A 46 -26.44 16.38 -13.58
CA TYR A 46 -27.21 15.79 -14.66
C TYR A 46 -27.28 16.72 -15.88
N SER A 47 -27.41 16.12 -17.06
CA SER A 47 -27.48 16.84 -18.33
C SER A 47 -28.90 17.32 -18.69
N GLY A 48 -29.94 16.62 -18.17
CA GLY A 48 -31.35 16.77 -18.56
C GLY A 48 -31.67 16.13 -19.91
N ILE A 49 -30.84 15.19 -20.38
CA ILE A 49 -31.09 14.30 -21.51
C ILE A 49 -31.05 12.87 -20.96
N LYS A 50 -32.15 12.12 -21.10
CA LYS A 50 -32.33 10.81 -20.47
C LYS A 50 -31.17 9.86 -20.73
N GLU A 51 -30.75 9.71 -21.97
CA GLU A 51 -29.71 8.77 -22.38
C GLU A 51 -28.34 9.13 -21.78
N LEU A 52 -28.05 10.44 -21.63
CA LEU A 52 -26.83 10.89 -21.00
C LEU A 52 -26.93 10.74 -19.47
N ASP A 53 -28.08 10.99 -18.90
CA ASP A 53 -28.32 10.87 -17.46
C ASP A 53 -28.25 9.39 -17.03
N ASP A 54 -28.76 8.44 -17.83
CA ASP A 54 -28.63 7.00 -17.63
C ASP A 54 -27.14 6.59 -17.63
N CYS A 55 -26.32 7.14 -18.52
CA CYS A 55 -24.86 6.94 -18.51
C CYS A 55 -24.20 7.53 -17.26
N ILE A 56 -24.61 8.73 -16.84
CA ILE A 56 -24.08 9.39 -15.65
C ILE A 56 -24.39 8.54 -14.40
N VAL A 57 -25.61 8.02 -14.27
CA VAL A 57 -26.00 7.12 -13.17
C VAL A 57 -25.11 5.87 -13.17
N SER A 58 -24.91 5.23 -14.34
CA SER A 58 -24.05 4.05 -14.42
C SER A 58 -22.61 4.31 -14.00
N ILE A 59 -22.07 5.48 -14.31
CA ILE A 59 -20.73 5.91 -13.88
C ILE A 59 -20.70 6.17 -12.37
N ASP A 60 -21.75 6.77 -11.82
CA ASP A 60 -21.86 7.03 -10.39
C ASP A 60 -21.97 5.73 -9.57
N ASP A 61 -22.73 4.76 -10.06
CA ASP A 61 -22.77 3.41 -9.46
C ASP A 61 -21.39 2.74 -9.47
N MET A 62 -20.66 2.85 -10.58
CA MET A 62 -19.29 2.34 -10.70
C MET A 62 -18.33 3.06 -9.75
N ARG A 63 -18.42 4.41 -9.65
CA ARG A 63 -17.64 5.22 -8.71
C ARG A 63 -17.91 4.78 -7.26
N SER A 64 -19.18 4.62 -6.91
CA SER A 64 -19.58 4.18 -5.57
C SER A 64 -19.06 2.80 -5.22
N ALA A 65 -19.16 1.84 -6.16
CA ALA A 65 -18.61 0.50 -5.99
C ALA A 65 -17.08 0.53 -5.84
N LEU A 66 -16.39 1.33 -6.64
CA LEU A 66 -14.95 1.53 -6.56
C LEU A 66 -14.54 2.11 -5.20
N LYS A 67 -15.22 3.18 -4.76
CA LYS A 67 -14.99 3.79 -3.43
C LYS A 67 -15.13 2.76 -2.31
N THR A 68 -16.23 2.02 -2.30
CA THR A 68 -16.48 0.98 -1.31
C THR A 68 -15.39 -0.11 -1.33
N SER A 69 -14.95 -0.52 -2.51
CA SER A 69 -13.89 -1.51 -2.66
C SER A 69 -12.55 -1.01 -2.11
N LEU A 70 -12.19 0.24 -2.39
CA LEU A 70 -10.97 0.85 -1.88
C LEU A 70 -11.01 1.01 -0.36
N GLU A 71 -12.13 1.44 0.20
CA GLU A 71 -12.31 1.55 1.67
C GLU A 71 -12.20 0.18 2.36
N GLN A 72 -12.77 -0.87 1.75
CA GLN A 72 -12.65 -2.24 2.26
C GLN A 72 -11.21 -2.76 2.18
N GLN A 73 -10.51 -2.52 1.07
CA GLN A 73 -9.10 -2.89 0.93
C GLN A 73 -8.23 -2.19 1.99
N TRP A 74 -8.43 -0.89 2.18
CA TRP A 74 -7.69 -0.11 3.18
C TRP A 74 -7.94 -0.62 4.59
N LYS A 75 -9.20 -0.92 4.92
CA LYS A 75 -9.56 -1.50 6.22
C LYS A 75 -8.93 -2.88 6.42
N MET A 76 -8.96 -3.75 5.41
CA MET A 76 -8.31 -5.07 5.49
C MET A 76 -6.80 -4.94 5.70
N GLU A 77 -6.16 -3.97 5.06
CA GLU A 77 -4.73 -3.72 5.24
C GLU A 77 -4.40 -3.23 6.65
N GLN A 78 -5.18 -2.30 7.19
CA GLN A 78 -5.06 -1.87 8.58
C GLN A 78 -5.27 -3.03 9.58
N ASP A 79 -6.29 -3.84 9.38
CA ASP A 79 -6.57 -4.98 10.25
C ASP A 79 -5.44 -6.00 10.19
N LYS A 80 -4.89 -6.28 9.00
CA LYS A 80 -3.70 -7.14 8.81
C LYS A 80 -2.50 -6.60 9.57
N ASN A 81 -2.21 -5.30 9.47
CA ASN A 81 -1.09 -4.68 10.16
C ASN A 81 -1.25 -4.74 11.67
N ARG A 82 -2.47 -4.53 12.17
CA ARG A 82 -2.81 -4.64 13.58
C ARG A 82 -2.64 -6.07 14.11
N GLN A 83 -3.08 -7.07 13.34
CA GLN A 83 -2.89 -8.48 13.68
C GLN A 83 -1.41 -8.87 13.70
N MET A 84 -0.61 -8.40 12.72
CA MET A 84 0.82 -8.65 12.67
C MET A 84 1.56 -8.06 13.88
N SER A 85 1.21 -6.83 14.27
CA SER A 85 1.78 -6.18 15.46
C SER A 85 1.44 -6.92 16.75
N ALA A 86 0.18 -7.37 16.90
CA ALA A 86 -0.24 -8.17 18.04
C ALA A 86 0.49 -9.53 18.10
N LEU A 87 0.58 -10.24 16.97
CA LEU A 87 1.29 -11.51 16.87
C LEU A 87 2.78 -11.36 17.22
N ALA A 88 3.42 -10.30 16.74
CA ALA A 88 4.81 -10.01 17.05
C ALA A 88 5.02 -9.77 18.56
N HIS A 89 4.10 -9.05 19.20
CA HIS A 89 4.12 -8.85 20.65
C HIS A 89 3.97 -10.18 21.40
N ASP A 90 3.03 -11.01 20.99
CA ASP A 90 2.74 -12.29 21.63
C ASP A 90 3.88 -13.31 21.48
N ILE A 91 4.65 -13.23 20.37
CA ILE A 91 5.87 -14.03 20.17
C ILE A 91 7.03 -13.49 21.03
N LYS A 92 7.14 -12.18 21.22
CA LYS A 92 8.24 -11.57 21.98
C LYS A 92 8.27 -12.04 23.43
N THR A 93 7.12 -12.25 24.06
CA THR A 93 7.00 -12.65 25.46
C THR A 93 7.58 -14.04 25.73
N PRO A 94 7.13 -15.15 25.08
CA PRO A 94 7.69 -16.47 25.29
C PRO A 94 9.17 -16.53 24.87
N LEU A 95 9.56 -15.79 23.86
CA LEU A 95 10.95 -15.75 23.41
C LEU A 95 11.89 -15.11 24.44
N THR A 96 11.44 -14.08 25.14
CA THR A 96 12.17 -13.47 26.26
C THR A 96 12.36 -14.48 27.40
N VAL A 97 11.33 -15.31 27.68
CA VAL A 97 11.41 -16.37 28.69
C VAL A 97 12.41 -17.45 28.26
N VAL A 98 12.38 -17.91 27.01
CA VAL A 98 13.32 -18.89 26.48
C VAL A 98 14.75 -18.38 26.58
N ARG A 99 15.00 -17.13 26.16
CA ARG A 99 16.32 -16.50 26.24
C ARG A 99 16.80 -16.39 27.68
N GLY A 100 15.98 -15.83 28.57
CA GLY A 100 16.35 -15.64 29.97
C GLY A 100 16.67 -16.97 30.67
N ASN A 101 15.89 -18.03 30.43
CA ASN A 101 16.19 -19.36 30.99
C ASN A 101 17.49 -19.95 30.40
N SER A 102 17.77 -19.72 29.11
CA SER A 102 19.01 -20.17 28.49
C SER A 102 20.22 -19.43 29.06
N GLU A 103 20.10 -18.14 29.32
CA GLU A 103 21.15 -17.33 29.95
C GLU A 103 21.42 -17.80 31.39
N LEU A 104 20.37 -18.00 32.19
CA LEU A 104 20.49 -18.57 33.54
C LEU A 104 21.11 -19.98 33.54
N LEU A 105 20.73 -20.82 32.58
CA LEU A 105 21.30 -22.15 32.44
C LEU A 105 22.79 -22.10 32.09
N ALA A 106 23.23 -21.12 31.31
CA ALA A 106 24.62 -20.90 30.95
C ALA A 106 25.52 -20.55 32.15
N GLU A 107 24.94 -19.98 33.21
CA GLU A 107 25.63 -19.63 34.46
C GLU A 107 25.86 -20.85 35.40
N THR A 108 25.21 -21.98 35.09
CA THR A 108 25.35 -23.21 35.88
C THR A 108 26.54 -24.09 35.41
N GLU A 109 26.89 -25.13 36.20
CA GLU A 109 27.85 -26.10 35.77
C GLU A 109 27.30 -26.99 34.64
N LEU A 110 27.80 -26.76 33.41
CA LEU A 110 27.39 -27.46 32.22
C LEU A 110 28.53 -28.32 31.67
N THR A 111 28.20 -29.51 31.17
CA THR A 111 29.11 -30.29 30.32
C THR A 111 29.41 -29.54 29.03
N LYS A 112 30.49 -29.89 28.36
CA LYS A 112 30.91 -29.27 27.11
C LYS A 112 29.79 -29.28 26.05
N GLN A 113 29.09 -30.41 25.94
CA GLN A 113 27.99 -30.57 24.98
C GLN A 113 26.76 -29.70 25.35
N GLN A 114 26.41 -29.68 26.64
CA GLN A 114 25.28 -28.83 27.11
C GLN A 114 25.55 -27.34 26.89
N ARG A 115 26.78 -26.90 27.13
CA ARG A 115 27.17 -25.48 26.85
C ARG A 115 27.00 -25.11 25.39
N ILE A 116 27.36 -26.01 24.47
CA ILE A 116 27.14 -25.79 23.02
C ILE A 116 25.64 -25.70 22.71
N ASN A 117 24.83 -26.60 23.26
CA ASN A 117 23.39 -26.61 23.02
C ASN A 117 22.71 -25.36 23.57
N VAL A 118 23.07 -24.91 24.78
CA VAL A 118 22.54 -23.68 25.38
C VAL A 118 22.89 -22.46 24.53
N ARG A 119 24.13 -22.39 24.03
CA ARG A 119 24.53 -21.31 23.11
C ARG A 119 23.67 -21.29 21.85
N TYR A 120 23.42 -22.44 21.20
CA TYR A 120 22.56 -22.50 20.03
C TYR A 120 21.13 -22.06 20.33
N ILE A 121 20.58 -22.39 21.51
CA ILE A 121 19.25 -21.94 21.92
C ILE A 121 19.23 -20.41 22.07
N THR A 122 20.24 -19.83 22.76
CA THR A 122 20.33 -18.38 22.95
C THR A 122 20.49 -17.64 21.63
N ASP A 123 21.39 -18.12 20.75
CA ASP A 123 21.64 -17.49 19.45
C ASP A 123 20.37 -17.56 18.57
N SER A 124 19.67 -18.69 18.57
CA SER A 124 18.40 -18.86 17.84
C SER A 124 17.30 -17.93 18.39
N ALA A 125 17.19 -17.79 19.70
CA ALA A 125 16.22 -16.91 20.34
C ALA A 125 16.49 -15.43 19.97
N LEU A 126 17.75 -15.01 19.96
CA LEU A 126 18.14 -13.66 19.53
C LEU A 126 17.81 -13.42 18.06
N GLN A 127 18.08 -14.39 17.20
CA GLN A 127 17.76 -14.29 15.78
C GLN A 127 16.26 -14.15 15.51
N ILE A 128 15.43 -14.94 16.22
CA ILE A 128 13.97 -14.82 16.10
C ILE A 128 13.51 -13.46 16.64
N GLN A 129 14.10 -12.97 17.73
CA GLN A 129 13.77 -11.65 18.29
C GLN A 129 14.05 -10.53 17.29
N ASP A 130 15.15 -10.59 16.56
CA ASP A 130 15.50 -9.65 15.50
C ASP A 130 14.50 -9.71 14.33
N TYR A 131 14.07 -10.89 13.91
CA TYR A 131 13.06 -11.04 12.87
C TYR A 131 11.70 -10.46 13.30
N VAL A 132 11.28 -10.71 14.54
CA VAL A 132 10.04 -10.16 15.09
C VAL A 132 10.11 -8.63 15.16
N GLN A 133 11.26 -8.08 15.54
CA GLN A 133 11.43 -6.62 15.57
C GLN A 133 11.35 -6.02 14.16
N LYS A 134 12.01 -6.60 13.18
CA LYS A 134 11.91 -6.18 11.77
C LYS A 134 10.48 -6.24 11.24
N LEU A 135 9.71 -7.25 11.64
CA LEU A 135 8.30 -7.37 11.27
C LEU A 135 7.47 -6.20 11.83
N ILE A 136 7.70 -5.83 13.10
CA ILE A 136 7.06 -4.67 13.72
C ILE A 136 7.42 -3.37 12.99
N ASP A 137 8.68 -3.19 12.64
CA ASP A 137 9.16 -1.97 11.99
C ASP A 137 8.55 -1.82 10.59
N VAL A 138 8.41 -2.91 9.85
CA VAL A 138 7.72 -2.92 8.55
C VAL A 138 6.23 -2.57 8.70
N THR A 139 5.53 -3.13 9.70
CA THR A 139 4.11 -2.83 9.91
C THR A 139 3.89 -1.38 10.33
N LYS A 140 4.78 -0.80 11.12
CA LYS A 140 4.70 0.61 11.53
C LYS A 140 4.95 1.57 10.37
N SER A 141 5.95 1.29 9.53
CA SER A 141 6.25 2.15 8.36
C SER A 141 5.12 2.17 7.33
N MET A 142 4.28 1.14 7.28
CA MET A 142 3.07 1.10 6.45
C MET A 142 1.92 1.92 7.03
N ASP A 143 1.81 2.03 8.36
CA ASP A 143 0.73 2.76 9.04
C ASP A 143 0.94 4.28 9.02
N ASP A 144 2.19 4.74 9.00
CA ASP A 144 2.52 6.18 9.00
C ASP A 144 2.32 6.88 7.63
N GLY A 145 1.98 6.14 6.57
CA GLY A 145 1.74 6.72 5.22
C GLY A 145 2.91 7.54 4.66
N GLN A 146 3.98 7.64 5.40
CA GLN A 146 5.22 8.30 5.03
C GLN A 146 6.21 7.24 4.54
N ASN A 147 6.15 6.91 3.25
CA ASN A 147 7.34 6.47 2.55
C ASN A 147 8.34 7.64 2.61
N ILE A 148 9.05 7.75 3.73
CA ILE A 148 10.28 8.52 3.79
C ILE A 148 11.24 7.71 2.92
N MET A 149 11.32 8.05 1.64
CA MET A 149 12.43 7.65 0.80
C MET A 149 13.67 8.32 1.40
N GLU A 150 14.31 7.63 2.34
CA GLU A 150 15.61 8.03 2.81
C GLU A 150 16.60 7.74 1.69
N GLU A 151 17.25 8.78 1.20
CA GLU A 151 18.31 8.67 0.21
C GLU A 151 19.50 7.97 0.87
N VAL A 152 19.48 6.63 0.83
CA VAL A 152 20.56 5.81 1.41
C VAL A 152 21.70 5.80 0.42
N ALA A 153 22.84 6.34 0.81
CA ALA A 153 24.04 6.30 -0.01
C ALA A 153 24.34 4.85 -0.41
N THR A 154 24.50 4.60 -1.71
CA THR A 154 24.74 3.27 -2.31
C THR A 154 25.91 2.55 -1.63
N GLU A 155 26.91 3.29 -1.14
CA GLU A 155 28.06 2.80 -0.39
C GLU A 155 27.68 2.13 0.93
N LYS A 156 26.67 2.63 1.63
CA LYS A 156 26.18 2.04 2.88
C LYS A 156 25.51 0.69 2.60
N ILE A 157 24.67 0.60 1.58
CA ILE A 157 24.02 -0.66 1.16
C ILE A 157 25.07 -1.71 0.78
N VAL A 158 26.07 -1.33 -0.02
CA VAL A 158 27.15 -2.23 -0.44
C VAL A 158 27.99 -2.70 0.75
N SER A 159 28.27 -1.81 1.72
CA SER A 159 29.01 -2.16 2.92
C SER A 159 28.25 -3.15 3.81
N ASP A 160 26.93 -2.98 3.95
CA ASP A 160 26.08 -3.86 4.76
C ASP A 160 25.90 -5.24 4.11
N ILE A 161 25.73 -5.29 2.79
CA ILE A 161 25.72 -6.55 2.03
C ILE A 161 27.06 -7.28 2.17
N ARG A 162 28.18 -6.57 2.10
CA ARG A 162 29.52 -7.15 2.23
C ARG A 162 29.77 -7.71 3.64
N LYS A 163 29.31 -7.01 4.69
CA LYS A 163 29.37 -7.50 6.07
C LYS A 163 28.54 -8.77 6.28
N GLN A 164 27.33 -8.81 5.75
CA GLN A 164 26.46 -9.98 5.83
C GLN A 164 27.05 -11.18 5.06
N ALA A 165 27.57 -10.95 3.85
CA ALA A 165 28.24 -11.98 3.05
C ALA A 165 29.49 -12.53 3.73
N ALA A 166 30.31 -11.67 4.34
CA ALA A 166 31.49 -12.09 5.10
C ALA A 166 31.14 -12.93 6.34
N GLY A 167 30.09 -12.53 7.07
CA GLY A 167 29.59 -13.32 8.21
C GLY A 167 29.07 -14.70 7.80
N LEU A 168 28.37 -14.80 6.67
CA LEU A 168 27.92 -16.07 6.12
C LEU A 168 29.11 -16.94 5.65
N ALA A 169 30.10 -16.35 4.98
CA ALA A 169 31.30 -17.07 4.53
C ALA A 169 32.09 -17.66 5.70
N GLU A 170 32.20 -16.95 6.83
CA GLU A 170 32.87 -17.42 8.05
C GLU A 170 32.13 -18.59 8.70
N VAL A 171 30.77 -18.54 8.74
CA VAL A 171 29.92 -19.62 9.29
C VAL A 171 29.97 -20.88 8.43
N TYR A 172 30.04 -20.75 7.11
CA TYR A 172 30.05 -21.90 6.18
C TYR A 172 31.46 -22.31 5.75
N GLY A 173 32.52 -21.68 6.26
CA GLY A 173 33.92 -22.05 5.95
C GLY A 173 34.28 -21.87 4.49
N ILE A 174 33.55 -20.98 3.75
CA ILE A 174 33.81 -20.68 2.35
C ILE A 174 34.90 -19.58 2.31
N LYS A 175 36.04 -19.89 1.69
CA LYS A 175 37.14 -18.93 1.45
C LYS A 175 36.93 -18.14 0.17
#